data_8ab7819f8f080aff824b2c2b80b09557
#
_entry.id   8ab7819f8f080aff824b2c2b80b09557
#
_cell.length_a   1.000
_cell.length_b   1.000
_cell.length_c   1.000
_cell.angle_alpha   90.00
_cell.angle_beta   90.00
_cell.angle_gamma   90.00
#
_symmetry.space_group_name_H-M   'P 1'
#
loop_
_entity.id
_entity.type
_entity.pdbx_description
1 polymer ?
#
loop_
_entity_poly.entity_id
_entity_poly.type
_entity_poly.pdbx_seq_one_letter_code
_entity_poly.pdbx_strand_id
1 'polypeptide(L)'
;MAFIDKINPDLPEGRLLIRNGEFILKYPDAEVSKVPLDKKWEKLLKYIKDKGYSDSEVDMMICAYGHIYRRRAKRDIDKYNQIRREYPKLNFQLRSLLLYDYYDMLPSNRKIADSAYYELNDNFRLLLDDCMRAAKAAHVRDLTISVEASSCATFFAYLQILGVRCIHDLEEDHVRKYMVYSKCKPELPYRIGLFIRRYAESIKDNELLIKSSYFPMERIIRSVYQPMTEGERSKFEGFLLDDNCPLSKRDRAICILLLYTGMRQMDVSNLKLDDIKWNKDQIIFKQTKTRNTQIIPLRPIIDNTLYDYIKDERPETDLPYIFITKQKLRGYYAKCRIPDIVNNVYNMVGIRQNARQGTHLLRHSFADALINTGSDISIVSSILGHDSPQTTLQYLSSNIEKLRECAISIEEFPITHKLYSHENH
;
A
#
# COMPACT_ATOMS: atom_id res chain seq x y z
N MET A 1 -21.80 -20.38 15.04
CA MET A 1 -21.28 -21.68 14.56
C MET A 1 -21.94 -22.20 13.26
N ALA A 2 -22.86 -21.50 12.66
CA ALA A 2 -23.67 -22.01 11.53
C ALA A 2 -23.24 -21.47 10.13
N PHE A 3 -22.23 -20.59 10.03
CA PHE A 3 -21.86 -19.96 8.77
C PHE A 3 -20.79 -20.71 7.95
N ILE A 4 -20.13 -21.70 8.54
CA ILE A 4 -18.95 -22.34 7.94
C ILE A 4 -19.32 -23.52 7.03
N ASP A 5 -20.55 -24.07 7.14
CA ASP A 5 -20.93 -25.32 6.49
C ASP A 5 -21.54 -25.19 5.08
N LYS A 6 -21.65 -23.97 4.55
CA LYS A 6 -22.23 -23.71 3.22
C LYS A 6 -21.23 -23.29 2.13
N ILE A 7 -19.95 -23.37 2.39
CA ILE A 7 -18.95 -23.05 1.37
C ILE A 7 -18.84 -24.26 0.42
N ASN A 8 -19.09 -24.03 -0.87
CA ASN A 8 -18.96 -25.05 -1.90
C ASN A 8 -17.54 -25.66 -1.87
N PRO A 9 -17.40 -26.98 -1.63
CA PRO A 9 -16.10 -27.63 -1.56
C PRO A 9 -15.32 -27.59 -2.89
N ASP A 10 -15.99 -27.30 -3.99
CA ASP A 10 -15.34 -27.17 -5.32
C ASP A 10 -14.67 -25.81 -5.54
N LEU A 11 -14.87 -24.85 -4.61
CA LEU A 11 -14.17 -23.58 -4.64
C LEU A 11 -12.86 -23.68 -3.83
N PRO A 12 -11.77 -23.01 -4.28
CA PRO A 12 -10.50 -22.98 -3.56
C PRO A 12 -10.65 -22.62 -2.09
N GLU A 13 -11.60 -21.71 -1.80
CA GLU A 13 -11.90 -21.21 -0.47
C GLU A 13 -12.63 -22.24 0.41
N GLY A 14 -13.35 -23.19 -0.19
CA GLY A 14 -14.03 -24.27 0.54
C GLY A 14 -13.07 -25.28 1.19
N ARG A 15 -11.83 -25.34 0.72
CA ARG A 15 -10.83 -26.33 1.18
C ARG A 15 -9.88 -25.79 2.24
N LEU A 16 -9.86 -24.48 2.46
CA LEU A 16 -8.99 -23.83 3.42
C LEU A 16 -9.79 -22.86 4.30
N LEU A 17 -9.67 -23.02 5.60
CA LEU A 17 -10.24 -22.09 6.60
C LEU A 17 -9.14 -21.26 7.23
N ILE A 18 -9.51 -20.07 7.68
CA ILE A 18 -8.69 -19.28 8.60
C ILE A 18 -9.44 -19.17 9.92
N ARG A 19 -8.91 -19.81 10.96
CA ARG A 19 -9.48 -19.75 12.32
C ARG A 19 -8.41 -19.31 13.30
N ASN A 20 -8.71 -18.32 14.14
CA ASN A 20 -7.76 -17.76 15.12
C ASN A 20 -6.42 -17.33 14.49
N GLY A 21 -6.47 -16.86 13.24
CA GLY A 21 -5.27 -16.47 12.55
C GLY A 21 -4.43 -17.60 11.97
N GLU A 22 -4.94 -18.83 11.87
CA GLU A 22 -4.20 -19.96 11.30
C GLU A 22 -4.91 -20.57 10.10
N PHE A 23 -4.14 -21.13 9.17
CA PHE A 23 -4.63 -21.95 8.07
C PHE A 23 -5.02 -23.33 8.59
N ILE A 24 -6.22 -23.77 8.26
CA ILE A 24 -6.73 -25.09 8.58
C ILE A 24 -7.27 -25.72 7.30
N LEU A 25 -6.74 -26.87 6.90
CA LEU A 25 -7.27 -27.61 5.78
C LEU A 25 -8.59 -28.27 6.19
N LYS A 26 -9.65 -28.01 5.43
CA LYS A 26 -10.98 -28.54 5.74
C LYS A 26 -11.12 -30.01 5.34
N TYR A 27 -10.40 -30.43 4.33
CA TYR A 27 -10.40 -31.80 3.80
C TYR A 27 -8.96 -32.29 3.61
N PRO A 28 -8.22 -32.57 4.71
CA PRO A 28 -6.82 -32.97 4.61
C PRO A 28 -6.64 -34.30 3.85
N ASP A 29 -7.67 -35.17 3.85
CA ASP A 29 -7.66 -36.49 3.20
C ASP A 29 -8.21 -36.47 1.77
N ALA A 30 -8.71 -35.34 1.28
CA ALA A 30 -9.16 -35.23 -0.10
C ALA A 30 -7.95 -35.27 -1.05
N GLU A 31 -8.15 -35.75 -2.29
CA GLU A 31 -7.14 -35.92 -3.33
C GLU A 31 -5.99 -34.92 -3.28
N VAL A 32 -4.95 -35.26 -2.53
CA VAL A 32 -3.75 -34.43 -2.41
C VAL A 32 -2.96 -34.58 -3.71
N SER A 33 -2.52 -33.47 -4.26
CA SER A 33 -1.70 -33.45 -5.47
C SER A 33 -0.49 -34.37 -5.35
N LYS A 34 -0.30 -35.21 -6.35
CA LYS A 34 0.86 -36.15 -6.38
C LYS A 34 2.18 -35.44 -6.63
N VAL A 35 2.15 -34.22 -7.20
CA VAL A 35 3.35 -33.47 -7.57
C VAL A 35 3.63 -32.38 -6.53
N PRO A 36 4.80 -32.37 -5.88
CA PRO A 36 5.14 -31.34 -4.90
C PRO A 36 5.35 -29.96 -5.54
N LEU A 37 5.14 -28.89 -4.75
CA LEU A 37 5.15 -27.50 -5.19
C LEU A 37 6.41 -27.10 -5.98
N ASP A 38 7.56 -27.62 -5.59
CA ASP A 38 8.83 -27.29 -6.23
C ASP A 38 8.98 -27.81 -7.66
N LYS A 39 8.36 -28.94 -7.97
CA LYS A 39 8.37 -29.48 -9.33
C LYS A 39 7.36 -28.80 -10.26
N LYS A 40 6.37 -28.09 -9.69
CA LYS A 40 5.32 -27.40 -10.46
C LYS A 40 5.40 -25.88 -10.34
N TRP A 41 6.43 -25.35 -9.66
CA TRP A 41 6.60 -23.92 -9.44
C TRP A 41 6.71 -23.09 -10.73
N GLU A 42 7.51 -23.55 -11.68
CA GLU A 42 7.68 -22.85 -12.97
C GLU A 42 6.39 -22.75 -13.75
N LYS A 43 5.57 -23.82 -13.73
CA LYS A 43 4.25 -23.83 -14.34
C LYS A 43 3.33 -22.80 -13.67
N LEU A 44 3.36 -22.70 -12.35
CA LEU A 44 2.59 -21.71 -11.62
C LEU A 44 3.05 -20.28 -11.94
N LEU A 45 4.36 -20.06 -11.95
CA LEU A 45 4.93 -18.75 -12.24
C LEU A 45 4.59 -18.27 -13.67
N LYS A 46 4.64 -19.17 -14.65
CA LYS A 46 4.21 -18.89 -16.01
C LYS A 46 2.72 -18.55 -16.03
N TYR A 47 1.88 -19.36 -15.39
CA TYR A 47 0.44 -19.14 -15.32
C TYR A 47 0.07 -17.76 -14.76
N ILE A 48 0.66 -17.34 -13.62
CA ILE A 48 0.33 -16.02 -13.02
C ILE A 48 0.77 -14.85 -13.91
N LYS A 49 1.89 -14.99 -14.64
CA LYS A 49 2.34 -13.99 -15.63
C LYS A 49 1.39 -13.92 -16.83
N ASP A 50 1.01 -15.06 -17.39
CA ASP A 50 0.11 -15.16 -18.56
C ASP A 50 -1.30 -14.65 -18.23
N LYS A 51 -1.72 -14.76 -16.96
CA LYS A 51 -3.01 -14.24 -16.45
C LYS A 51 -3.01 -12.74 -16.14
N GLY A 52 -1.91 -12.04 -16.34
CA GLY A 52 -1.82 -10.59 -16.19
C GLY A 52 -1.81 -10.13 -14.72
N TYR A 53 -1.30 -10.95 -13.81
CA TYR A 53 -0.99 -10.49 -12.44
C TYR A 53 0.01 -9.33 -12.52
N SER A 54 -0.15 -8.33 -11.65
CA SER A 54 0.78 -7.22 -11.61
C SER A 54 2.18 -7.71 -11.18
N ASP A 55 3.22 -7.02 -11.65
CA ASP A 55 4.60 -7.33 -11.26
C ASP A 55 4.78 -7.43 -9.75
N SER A 56 4.10 -6.54 -8.99
CA SER A 56 4.12 -6.57 -7.53
C SER A 56 3.51 -7.84 -6.93
N GLU A 57 2.43 -8.37 -7.53
CA GLU A 57 1.82 -9.62 -7.07
C GLU A 57 2.70 -10.82 -7.40
N VAL A 58 3.33 -10.80 -8.56
CA VAL A 58 4.32 -11.83 -8.97
C VAL A 58 5.51 -11.81 -8.00
N ASP A 59 6.05 -10.64 -7.67
CA ASP A 59 7.15 -10.49 -6.73
C ASP A 59 6.80 -10.99 -5.32
N MET A 60 5.59 -10.68 -4.85
CA MET A 60 5.10 -11.18 -3.57
C MET A 60 4.92 -12.70 -3.57
N MET A 61 4.47 -13.29 -4.69
CA MET A 61 4.36 -14.74 -4.84
C MET A 61 5.74 -15.42 -4.81
N ILE A 62 6.72 -14.84 -5.50
CA ILE A 62 8.12 -15.31 -5.47
C ILE A 62 8.68 -15.22 -4.05
N CYS A 63 8.42 -14.12 -3.34
CA CYS A 63 8.83 -13.93 -1.97
C CYS A 63 8.26 -15.00 -1.03
N ALA A 64 6.94 -15.22 -1.10
CA ALA A 64 6.24 -16.22 -0.30
C ALA A 64 6.78 -17.64 -0.58
N TYR A 65 6.95 -17.96 -1.87
CA TYR A 65 7.54 -19.23 -2.27
C TYR A 65 8.96 -19.40 -1.75
N GLY A 66 9.79 -18.34 -1.77
CA GLY A 66 11.14 -18.36 -1.22
C GLY A 66 11.19 -18.69 0.29
N HIS A 67 10.23 -18.23 1.07
CA HIS A 67 10.08 -18.60 2.48
C HIS A 67 9.71 -20.07 2.66
N ILE A 68 8.76 -20.58 1.87
CA ILE A 68 8.33 -21.98 1.89
C ILE A 68 9.52 -22.89 1.55
N TYR A 69 10.26 -22.52 0.51
CA TYR A 69 11.41 -23.30 0.06
C TYR A 69 12.55 -23.35 1.09
N ARG A 70 12.97 -22.21 1.62
CA ARG A 70 14.06 -22.13 2.61
C ARG A 70 13.75 -22.89 3.88
N ARG A 71 12.50 -22.92 4.32
CA ARG A 71 12.05 -23.60 5.54
C ARG A 71 11.62 -25.04 5.32
N ARG A 72 11.73 -25.54 4.08
CA ARG A 72 11.23 -26.88 3.70
C ARG A 72 9.78 -27.09 4.14
N ALA A 73 8.93 -26.06 3.92
CA ALA A 73 7.54 -26.03 4.39
C ALA A 73 6.56 -26.71 3.43
N LYS A 74 7.02 -27.42 2.41
CA LYS A 74 6.17 -28.11 1.44
C LYS A 74 5.27 -29.11 2.16
N ARG A 75 3.94 -29.00 1.91
CA ARG A 75 2.93 -29.88 2.52
C ARG A 75 3.02 -29.95 4.06
N ASP A 76 3.41 -28.87 4.67
CA ASP A 76 3.56 -28.72 6.11
C ASP A 76 2.80 -27.46 6.56
N ILE A 77 1.54 -27.67 6.93
CA ILE A 77 0.63 -26.56 7.29
C ILE A 77 1.13 -25.77 8.50
N ASP A 78 1.81 -26.42 9.45
CA ASP A 78 2.33 -25.77 10.65
C ASP A 78 3.45 -24.79 10.28
N LYS A 79 4.31 -25.19 9.36
CA LYS A 79 5.34 -24.27 8.83
C LYS A 79 4.74 -23.16 7.96
N TYR A 80 3.67 -23.41 7.18
CA TYR A 80 2.94 -22.36 6.50
C TYR A 80 2.36 -21.36 7.51
N ASN A 81 1.78 -21.84 8.60
CA ASN A 81 1.25 -21.00 9.68
C ASN A 81 2.35 -20.23 10.39
N GLN A 82 3.51 -20.82 10.61
CA GLN A 82 4.67 -20.13 11.16
C GLN A 82 5.13 -19.00 10.24
N ILE A 83 5.29 -19.25 8.93
CA ILE A 83 5.67 -18.23 7.95
C ILE A 83 4.61 -17.11 7.93
N ARG A 84 3.33 -17.44 8.01
CA ARG A 84 2.24 -16.48 8.03
C ARG A 84 2.29 -15.56 9.24
N ARG A 85 2.55 -16.07 10.44
CA ARG A 85 2.70 -15.26 11.66
C ARG A 85 3.86 -14.28 11.56
N GLU A 86 4.98 -14.71 10.99
CA GLU A 86 6.17 -13.85 10.80
C GLU A 86 5.99 -12.85 9.65
N TYR A 87 5.25 -13.22 8.59
CA TYR A 87 5.06 -12.41 7.38
C TYR A 87 3.57 -12.23 7.04
N PRO A 88 2.77 -11.54 7.88
CA PRO A 88 1.32 -11.43 7.68
C PRO A 88 0.92 -10.75 6.37
N LYS A 89 1.82 -9.95 5.78
CA LYS A 89 1.60 -9.32 4.46
C LYS A 89 1.59 -10.31 3.29
N LEU A 90 2.13 -11.51 3.47
CA LEU A 90 2.16 -12.57 2.45
C LEU A 90 0.98 -13.55 2.57
N ASN A 91 -0.02 -13.22 3.38
CA ASN A 91 -1.14 -14.12 3.69
C ASN A 91 -1.85 -14.66 2.45
N PHE A 92 -2.15 -13.79 1.48
CA PHE A 92 -2.80 -14.18 0.22
C PHE A 92 -1.93 -15.13 -0.60
N GLN A 93 -0.65 -14.82 -0.75
CA GLN A 93 0.29 -15.62 -1.52
C GLN A 93 0.54 -16.98 -0.85
N LEU A 94 0.70 -17.01 0.46
CA LEU A 94 0.86 -18.23 1.23
C LEU A 94 -0.37 -19.15 1.11
N ARG A 95 -1.58 -18.55 1.19
CA ARG A 95 -2.83 -19.26 0.98
C ARG A 95 -2.90 -19.87 -0.43
N SER A 96 -2.59 -19.08 -1.45
CA SER A 96 -2.61 -19.55 -2.84
C SER A 96 -1.59 -20.67 -3.09
N LEU A 97 -0.40 -20.54 -2.51
CA LEU A 97 0.64 -21.56 -2.60
C LEU A 97 0.27 -22.82 -1.85
N LEU A 98 -0.36 -22.71 -0.67
CA LEU A 98 -0.85 -23.85 0.10
C LEU A 98 -1.90 -24.64 -0.68
N LEU A 99 -2.90 -23.95 -1.27
CA LEU A 99 -3.93 -24.58 -2.08
C LEU A 99 -3.37 -25.24 -3.35
N TYR A 100 -2.38 -24.58 -3.98
CA TYR A 100 -1.71 -25.16 -5.14
C TYR A 100 -0.80 -26.34 -4.76
N ASP A 101 -0.14 -26.28 -3.60
CA ASP A 101 0.69 -27.38 -3.10
C ASP A 101 -0.12 -28.63 -2.79
N TYR A 102 -1.25 -28.49 -2.10
CA TYR A 102 -2.09 -29.61 -1.68
C TYR A 102 -3.05 -30.09 -2.77
N TYR A 103 -3.68 -29.21 -3.51
CA TYR A 103 -4.84 -29.53 -4.35
C TYR A 103 -4.70 -29.17 -5.83
N ASP A 104 -3.54 -28.72 -6.28
CA ASP A 104 -3.31 -28.18 -7.64
C ASP A 104 -4.21 -27.01 -8.03
N MET A 105 -4.80 -26.33 -7.04
CA MET A 105 -5.70 -25.20 -7.27
C MET A 105 -4.91 -23.97 -7.64
N LEU A 106 -5.01 -23.56 -8.91
CA LEU A 106 -4.36 -22.35 -9.41
C LEU A 106 -4.96 -21.10 -8.76
N PRO A 107 -4.12 -20.07 -8.45
CA PRO A 107 -4.60 -18.81 -7.94
C PRO A 107 -5.66 -18.21 -8.88
N SER A 108 -6.79 -17.82 -8.33
CA SER A 108 -7.80 -17.12 -9.11
C SER A 108 -7.44 -15.64 -9.23
N ASN A 109 -7.63 -15.06 -10.44
CA ASN A 109 -7.44 -13.62 -10.71
C ASN A 109 -8.45 -12.72 -9.98
N ARG A 110 -9.32 -13.28 -9.16
CA ARG A 110 -10.26 -12.49 -8.37
C ARG A 110 -9.49 -11.80 -7.27
N LYS A 111 -9.16 -10.53 -7.52
CA LYS A 111 -8.53 -9.57 -6.58
C LYS A 111 -9.43 -9.21 -5.40
N ILE A 112 -10.61 -9.78 -5.32
CA ILE A 112 -11.41 -9.74 -4.11
C ILE A 112 -10.77 -10.80 -3.22
N ALA A 113 -9.78 -10.37 -2.46
CA ALA A 113 -9.38 -11.11 -1.31
C ALA A 113 -10.66 -11.28 -0.52
N ASP A 114 -10.96 -12.47 -0.21
CA ASP A 114 -11.51 -12.76 1.07
C ASP A 114 -12.82 -13.48 1.07
N SER A 115 -12.79 -14.34 2.04
CA SER A 115 -13.91 -15.05 2.63
C SER A 115 -15.23 -14.27 2.62
N ALA A 116 -15.20 -12.96 2.86
CA ALA A 116 -16.39 -12.14 2.92
C ALA A 116 -17.21 -12.13 1.61
N TYR A 117 -16.58 -12.02 0.43
CA TYR A 117 -17.30 -12.05 -0.84
C TYR A 117 -18.09 -13.36 -1.04
N TYR A 118 -17.47 -14.48 -0.70
CA TYR A 118 -18.07 -15.81 -0.88
C TYR A 118 -19.12 -16.15 0.19
N GLU A 119 -19.12 -15.42 1.30
CA GLU A 119 -20.13 -15.51 2.36
C GLU A 119 -21.36 -14.67 2.06
N LEU A 120 -21.31 -13.80 1.04
CA LEU A 120 -22.44 -12.97 0.65
C LEU A 120 -23.55 -13.80 0.00
N ASN A 121 -24.79 -13.43 0.33
CA ASN A 121 -25.96 -13.90 -0.40
C ASN A 121 -25.95 -13.34 -1.83
N ASP A 122 -26.81 -13.86 -2.70
CA ASP A 122 -26.83 -13.50 -4.11
C ASP A 122 -27.12 -12.01 -4.33
N ASN A 123 -28.00 -11.40 -3.52
CA ASN A 123 -28.33 -9.97 -3.65
C ASN A 123 -27.11 -9.08 -3.41
N PHE A 124 -26.39 -9.30 -2.32
CA PHE A 124 -25.19 -8.50 -2.01
C PHE A 124 -24.03 -8.81 -2.95
N ARG A 125 -23.93 -10.05 -3.42
CA ARG A 125 -22.89 -10.43 -4.39
C ARG A 125 -23.12 -9.75 -5.72
N LEU A 126 -24.34 -9.77 -6.25
CA LEU A 126 -24.73 -9.10 -7.49
C LEU A 126 -24.49 -7.59 -7.38
N LEU A 127 -24.93 -6.96 -6.28
CA LEU A 127 -24.70 -5.53 -6.05
C LEU A 127 -23.20 -5.20 -6.04
N LEU A 128 -22.38 -6.00 -5.38
CA LEU A 128 -20.94 -5.79 -5.32
C LEU A 128 -20.28 -5.89 -6.69
N ASP A 129 -20.68 -6.91 -7.48
CA ASP A 129 -20.19 -7.10 -8.85
C ASP A 129 -20.62 -5.93 -9.76
N ASP A 130 -21.83 -5.39 -9.58
CA ASP A 130 -22.32 -4.23 -10.30
C ASP A 130 -21.57 -2.96 -9.95
N CYS A 131 -21.32 -2.72 -8.67
CA CYS A 131 -20.49 -1.61 -8.21
C CYS A 131 -19.06 -1.68 -8.78
N MET A 132 -18.49 -2.87 -8.86
CA MET A 132 -17.17 -3.07 -9.48
C MET A 132 -17.19 -2.76 -10.98
N ARG A 133 -18.22 -3.19 -11.69
CA ARG A 133 -18.39 -2.89 -13.13
C ARG A 133 -18.54 -1.38 -13.36
N ALA A 134 -19.35 -0.71 -12.57
CA ALA A 134 -19.53 0.74 -12.64
C ALA A 134 -18.22 1.50 -12.34
N ALA A 135 -17.49 1.07 -11.34
CA ALA A 135 -16.19 1.68 -11.01
C ALA A 135 -15.17 1.48 -12.14
N LYS A 136 -15.16 0.32 -12.79
CA LYS A 136 -14.29 0.04 -13.94
C LYS A 136 -14.68 0.89 -15.15
N ALA A 137 -15.97 1.03 -15.42
CA ALA A 137 -16.50 1.89 -16.50
C ALA A 137 -16.15 3.37 -16.26
N ALA A 138 -16.11 3.82 -15.01
CA ALA A 138 -15.64 5.14 -14.60
C ALA A 138 -14.10 5.29 -14.55
N HIS A 139 -13.36 4.36 -15.12
CA HIS A 139 -11.89 4.35 -15.19
C HIS A 139 -11.20 4.44 -13.82
N VAL A 140 -11.84 3.96 -12.75
CA VAL A 140 -11.22 3.85 -11.42
C VAL A 140 -10.12 2.79 -11.49
N ARG A 141 -9.00 3.04 -10.82
CA ARG A 141 -7.85 2.10 -10.80
C ARG A 141 -8.22 0.78 -10.14
N ASP A 142 -7.77 -0.33 -10.71
CA ASP A 142 -8.03 -1.68 -10.20
C ASP A 142 -7.73 -1.84 -8.70
N LEU A 143 -6.61 -1.26 -8.22
CA LEU A 143 -6.27 -1.30 -6.80
C LEU A 143 -7.30 -0.58 -5.93
N THR A 144 -7.81 0.55 -6.39
CA THR A 144 -8.87 1.30 -5.68
C THR A 144 -10.17 0.49 -5.66
N ILE A 145 -10.57 -0.08 -6.81
CA ILE A 145 -11.74 -0.97 -6.92
C ILE A 145 -11.61 -2.15 -5.95
N SER A 146 -10.44 -2.79 -5.91
CA SER A 146 -10.19 -3.92 -5.01
C SER A 146 -10.34 -3.56 -3.52
N VAL A 147 -9.84 -2.39 -3.11
CA VAL A 147 -9.96 -1.90 -1.72
C VAL A 147 -11.40 -1.53 -1.38
N GLU A 148 -12.10 -0.83 -2.28
CA GLU A 148 -13.49 -0.45 -2.11
C GLU A 148 -14.39 -1.70 -2.04
N ALA A 149 -14.21 -2.64 -2.96
CA ALA A 149 -14.97 -3.89 -3.00
C ALA A 149 -14.74 -4.76 -1.74
N SER A 150 -13.50 -4.90 -1.29
CA SER A 150 -13.20 -5.64 -0.05
C SER A 150 -13.88 -5.00 1.16
N SER A 151 -13.89 -3.67 1.23
CA SER A 151 -14.56 -2.92 2.29
C SER A 151 -16.07 -3.14 2.27
N CYS A 152 -16.69 -3.08 1.09
CA CYS A 152 -18.13 -3.35 0.90
C CYS A 152 -18.48 -4.81 1.24
N ALA A 153 -17.67 -5.77 0.79
CA ALA A 153 -17.91 -7.18 1.10
C ALA A 153 -17.95 -7.43 2.62
N THR A 154 -17.01 -6.83 3.36
CA THR A 154 -16.99 -6.94 4.83
C THR A 154 -18.22 -6.29 5.47
N PHE A 155 -18.65 -5.14 4.96
CA PHE A 155 -19.85 -4.47 5.43
C PHE A 155 -21.12 -5.29 5.14
N PHE A 156 -21.26 -5.81 3.93
CA PHE A 156 -22.43 -6.63 3.55
C PHE A 156 -22.50 -7.95 4.34
N ALA A 157 -21.35 -8.58 4.60
CA ALA A 157 -21.30 -9.73 5.49
C ALA A 157 -21.78 -9.39 6.92
N TYR A 158 -21.41 -8.20 7.44
CA TYR A 158 -21.94 -7.72 8.70
C TYR A 158 -23.46 -7.49 8.69
N LEU A 159 -24.00 -6.90 7.59
CA LEU A 159 -25.44 -6.70 7.43
C LEU A 159 -26.19 -8.04 7.47
N GLN A 160 -25.66 -9.07 6.84
CA GLN A 160 -26.26 -10.41 6.87
C GLN A 160 -26.33 -11.00 8.29
N ILE A 161 -25.33 -10.72 9.14
CA ILE A 161 -25.36 -11.13 10.56
C ILE A 161 -26.51 -10.46 11.29
N LEU A 162 -26.86 -9.22 10.91
CA LEU A 162 -28.00 -8.48 11.45
C LEU A 162 -29.36 -8.91 10.85
N GLY A 163 -29.36 -9.84 9.89
CA GLY A 163 -30.57 -10.30 9.19
C GLY A 163 -30.99 -9.48 7.99
N VAL A 164 -30.22 -8.46 7.60
CA VAL A 164 -30.45 -7.66 6.39
C VAL A 164 -30.09 -8.51 5.16
N ARG A 165 -30.98 -8.61 4.19
CA ARG A 165 -30.82 -9.50 3.04
C ARG A 165 -30.50 -8.79 1.74
N CYS A 166 -30.85 -7.51 1.63
CA CYS A 166 -30.57 -6.68 0.45
C CYS A 166 -30.28 -5.24 0.87
N ILE A 167 -29.76 -4.45 -0.07
CA ILE A 167 -29.40 -3.05 0.20
C ILE A 167 -30.62 -2.15 0.43
N HIS A 168 -31.78 -2.54 -0.09
CA HIS A 168 -33.02 -1.80 0.11
C HIS A 168 -33.49 -1.83 1.59
N ASP A 169 -33.13 -2.88 2.32
CA ASP A 169 -33.41 -3.01 3.77
C ASP A 169 -32.38 -2.26 4.64
N LEU A 170 -31.41 -1.56 4.03
CA LEU A 170 -30.40 -0.80 4.75
C LEU A 170 -31.04 0.40 5.45
N GLU A 171 -30.78 0.56 6.73
CA GLU A 171 -31.12 1.73 7.54
C GLU A 171 -29.84 2.45 7.99
N GLU A 172 -29.95 3.74 8.30
CA GLU A 172 -28.84 4.55 8.79
C GLU A 172 -28.23 3.96 10.07
N ASP A 173 -29.04 3.39 10.95
CA ASP A 173 -28.60 2.76 12.19
C ASP A 173 -27.68 1.54 11.96
N HIS A 174 -27.89 0.81 10.87
CA HIS A 174 -27.00 -0.28 10.48
C HIS A 174 -25.58 0.22 10.17
N VAL A 175 -25.46 1.36 9.48
CA VAL A 175 -24.17 1.99 9.19
C VAL A 175 -23.49 2.47 10.47
N ARG A 176 -24.24 3.12 11.35
CA ARG A 176 -23.76 3.60 12.64
C ARG A 176 -23.24 2.44 13.52
N LYS A 177 -24.01 1.37 13.63
CA LYS A 177 -23.61 0.16 14.37
C LYS A 177 -22.35 -0.48 13.78
N TYR A 178 -22.24 -0.52 12.44
CA TYR A 178 -21.03 -1.03 11.79
C TYR A 178 -19.79 -0.20 12.11
N MET A 179 -19.90 1.14 12.12
CA MET A 179 -18.81 2.02 12.49
C MET A 179 -18.29 1.77 13.90
N VAL A 180 -19.18 1.52 14.84
CA VAL A 180 -18.84 1.17 16.24
C VAL A 180 -18.25 -0.24 16.32
N TYR A 181 -18.89 -1.21 15.70
CA TYR A 181 -18.48 -2.62 15.73
C TYR A 181 -17.09 -2.84 15.13
N SER A 182 -16.85 -2.26 13.96
CA SER A 182 -15.63 -2.52 13.20
C SER A 182 -14.41 -1.82 13.78
N LYS A 183 -14.58 -0.87 14.73
CA LYS A 183 -13.51 0.05 15.16
C LYS A 183 -12.73 0.58 13.93
N CYS A 184 -13.43 0.71 12.81
CA CYS A 184 -12.81 0.98 11.54
C CYS A 184 -12.20 2.38 11.51
N LYS A 185 -11.19 2.53 10.68
CA LYS A 185 -10.68 3.85 10.35
C LYS A 185 -11.82 4.65 9.72
N PRO A 186 -12.02 5.91 10.11
CA PRO A 186 -13.12 6.75 9.62
C PRO A 186 -13.22 6.84 8.08
N GLU A 187 -12.13 6.61 7.36
CA GLU A 187 -12.08 6.60 5.89
C GLU A 187 -12.84 5.42 5.26
N LEU A 188 -13.05 4.35 6.01
CA LEU A 188 -13.65 3.12 5.48
C LEU A 188 -15.13 3.30 5.12
N PRO A 189 -15.98 3.82 6.02
CA PRO A 189 -17.38 4.10 5.69
C PRO A 189 -17.53 5.05 4.50
N TYR A 190 -16.74 6.12 4.43
CA TYR A 190 -16.72 7.02 3.28
C TYR A 190 -16.48 6.27 1.96
N ARG A 191 -15.52 5.34 1.92
CA ARG A 191 -15.21 4.56 0.72
C ARG A 191 -16.35 3.64 0.32
N ILE A 192 -17.01 3.01 1.29
CA ILE A 192 -18.18 2.16 1.06
C ILE A 192 -19.30 3.00 0.43
N GLY A 193 -19.65 4.13 1.02
CA GLY A 193 -20.67 5.03 0.50
C GLY A 193 -20.35 5.53 -0.91
N LEU A 194 -19.11 5.94 -1.18
CA LEU A 194 -18.65 6.39 -2.48
C LEU A 194 -18.76 5.27 -3.55
N PHE A 195 -18.45 4.03 -3.19
CA PHE A 195 -18.49 2.90 -4.10
C PHE A 195 -19.93 2.56 -4.51
N ILE A 196 -20.85 2.50 -3.55
CA ILE A 196 -22.29 2.29 -3.79
C ILE A 196 -22.88 3.47 -4.60
N ARG A 197 -22.55 4.70 -4.22
CA ARG A 197 -23.04 5.92 -4.88
C ARG A 197 -22.67 5.97 -6.35
N ARG A 198 -21.44 5.63 -6.70
CA ARG A 198 -20.97 5.60 -8.10
C ARG A 198 -21.82 4.67 -8.96
N TYR A 199 -22.20 3.51 -8.44
CA TYR A 199 -23.10 2.60 -9.12
C TYR A 199 -24.50 3.19 -9.22
N ALA A 200 -25.09 3.69 -8.13
CA ALA A 200 -26.39 4.31 -8.10
C ALA A 200 -26.53 5.48 -9.10
N GLU A 201 -25.51 6.32 -9.21
CA GLU A 201 -25.44 7.39 -10.20
C GLU A 201 -25.42 6.85 -11.64
N SER A 202 -24.70 5.77 -11.89
CA SER A 202 -24.59 5.16 -13.23
C SER A 202 -25.90 4.59 -13.75
N ILE A 203 -26.76 4.08 -12.86
CA ILE A 203 -28.08 3.52 -13.21
C ILE A 203 -29.23 4.47 -12.89
N LYS A 204 -28.95 5.66 -12.34
CA LYS A 204 -29.93 6.68 -11.92
C LYS A 204 -30.94 6.15 -10.88
N ASP A 205 -30.47 5.33 -9.95
CA ASP A 205 -31.28 4.78 -8.87
C ASP A 205 -31.28 5.74 -7.67
N ASN A 206 -32.40 6.44 -7.47
CA ASN A 206 -32.55 7.41 -6.39
C ASN A 206 -32.60 6.74 -5.00
N GLU A 207 -33.13 5.53 -4.90
CA GLU A 207 -33.18 4.82 -3.63
C GLU A 207 -31.77 4.44 -3.17
N LEU A 208 -30.96 3.87 -4.05
CA LEU A 208 -29.56 3.58 -3.77
C LEU A 208 -28.75 4.86 -3.47
N LEU A 209 -29.05 5.98 -4.11
CA LEU A 209 -28.43 7.26 -3.78
C LEU A 209 -28.73 7.67 -2.34
N ILE A 210 -30.00 7.55 -1.89
CA ILE A 210 -30.38 7.78 -0.50
C ILE A 210 -29.62 6.84 0.45
N LYS A 211 -29.60 5.52 0.16
CA LYS A 211 -28.86 4.56 1.00
C LYS A 211 -27.36 4.88 1.07
N SER A 212 -26.77 5.33 -0.04
CA SER A 212 -25.37 5.75 -0.05
C SER A 212 -25.08 6.99 0.82
N SER A 213 -26.08 7.84 1.03
CA SER A 213 -25.96 9.05 1.87
C SER A 213 -25.94 8.76 3.37
N TYR A 214 -26.29 7.55 3.81
CA TYR A 214 -26.14 7.14 5.22
C TYR A 214 -24.69 6.99 5.64
N PHE A 215 -23.78 6.91 4.67
CA PHE A 215 -22.34 6.92 4.93
C PHE A 215 -21.80 8.36 4.99
N PRO A 216 -20.71 8.61 5.75
CA PRO A 216 -20.07 9.91 5.76
C PRO A 216 -19.70 10.37 4.35
N MET A 217 -20.15 11.56 3.97
CA MET A 217 -19.88 12.13 2.64
C MET A 217 -18.58 12.91 2.59
N GLU A 218 -18.08 13.34 3.75
CA GLU A 218 -16.85 14.10 3.84
C GLU A 218 -15.64 13.21 4.01
N ARG A 219 -14.61 13.54 3.26
CA ARG A 219 -13.30 12.91 3.43
C ARG A 219 -12.67 13.44 4.69
N ILE A 220 -12.42 12.55 5.65
CA ILE A 220 -11.74 12.95 6.89
C ILE A 220 -10.36 13.51 6.56
N ILE A 221 -10.14 14.72 7.02
CA ILE A 221 -8.86 15.41 6.92
C ILE A 221 -7.86 14.60 7.76
N ARG A 222 -6.83 14.09 7.12
CA ARG A 222 -5.76 13.39 7.82
C ARG A 222 -5.01 14.38 8.70
N SER A 223 -4.57 13.91 9.87
CA SER A 223 -3.65 14.67 10.71
C SER A 223 -2.45 15.15 9.89
N VAL A 224 -2.05 16.39 10.12
CA VAL A 224 -0.88 16.99 9.49
C VAL A 224 0.33 16.07 9.68
N TYR A 225 1.00 15.77 8.58
CA TYR A 225 2.18 14.93 8.60
C TYR A 225 3.37 15.77 9.06
N GLN A 226 3.93 15.44 10.22
CA GLN A 226 5.12 16.14 10.71
C GLN A 226 6.36 15.70 9.92
N PRO A 227 7.06 16.60 9.21
CA PRO A 227 8.33 16.30 8.56
C PRO A 227 9.41 15.92 9.58
N MET A 228 10.55 15.47 9.13
CA MET A 228 11.71 15.27 9.98
C MET A 228 12.19 16.63 10.52
N THR A 229 12.53 16.67 11.79
CA THR A 229 13.26 17.83 12.33
C THR A 229 14.64 17.93 11.67
N GLU A 230 15.26 19.10 11.73
CA GLU A 230 16.61 19.28 11.18
C GLU A 230 17.63 18.32 11.83
N GLY A 231 17.52 18.10 13.14
CA GLY A 231 18.36 17.13 13.85
C GLY A 231 18.13 15.68 13.41
N GLU A 232 16.87 15.29 13.14
CA GLU A 232 16.56 13.95 12.61
C GLU A 232 17.11 13.78 11.20
N ARG A 233 16.97 14.83 10.37
CA ARG A 233 17.47 14.84 9.00
C ARG A 233 18.99 14.74 8.96
N SER A 234 19.70 15.56 9.75
CA SER A 234 21.15 15.55 9.84
C SER A 234 21.69 14.20 10.32
N LYS A 235 21.02 13.56 11.28
CA LYS A 235 21.39 12.21 11.73
C LYS A 235 21.20 11.17 10.63
N PHE A 236 20.07 11.23 9.92
CA PHE A 236 19.78 10.30 8.83
C PHE A 236 20.75 10.47 7.67
N GLU A 237 21.04 11.70 7.30
CA GLU A 237 21.98 12.08 6.25
C GLU A 237 23.42 11.68 6.64
N GLY A 238 23.87 12.05 7.84
CA GLY A 238 25.20 11.71 8.35
C GLY A 238 25.45 10.21 8.38
N PHE A 239 24.45 9.41 8.77
CA PHE A 239 24.54 7.95 8.71
C PHE A 239 24.72 7.42 7.27
N LEU A 240 24.02 8.00 6.29
CA LEU A 240 24.13 7.60 4.88
C LEU A 240 25.46 8.04 4.25
N LEU A 241 26.05 9.14 4.73
CA LEU A 241 27.29 9.71 4.20
C LEU A 241 28.54 9.14 4.87
N ASP A 242 28.39 8.42 5.98
CA ASP A 242 29.50 7.75 6.65
C ASP A 242 30.16 6.72 5.73
N ASP A 243 31.48 6.78 5.60
CA ASP A 243 32.26 5.82 4.81
C ASP A 243 32.13 4.39 5.36
N ASN A 244 31.90 4.26 6.68
CA ASN A 244 31.69 2.99 7.37
C ASN A 244 30.21 2.59 7.45
N CYS A 245 29.33 3.20 6.63
CA CYS A 245 27.90 2.88 6.62
C CYS A 245 27.69 1.37 6.40
N PRO A 246 26.99 0.67 7.30
CA PRO A 246 26.83 -0.79 7.23
C PRO A 246 25.81 -1.23 6.15
N LEU A 247 25.19 -0.28 5.46
CA LEU A 247 24.25 -0.59 4.41
C LEU A 247 24.95 -1.11 3.16
N SER A 248 24.24 -1.94 2.42
CA SER A 248 24.67 -2.29 1.06
C SER A 248 24.64 -1.06 0.14
N LYS A 249 25.45 -1.05 -0.90
CA LYS A 249 25.47 0.01 -1.91
C LYS A 249 24.07 0.26 -2.49
N ARG A 250 23.29 -0.80 -2.72
CA ARG A 250 21.88 -0.72 -3.14
C ARG A 250 21.03 0.06 -2.14
N ASP A 251 21.05 -0.34 -0.88
CA ASP A 251 20.17 0.21 0.13
C ASP A 251 20.54 1.67 0.45
N ARG A 252 21.84 1.98 0.44
CA ARG A 252 22.38 3.34 0.54
C ARG A 252 21.92 4.21 -0.62
N ALA A 253 22.05 3.75 -1.87
CA ALA A 253 21.61 4.48 -3.06
C ALA A 253 20.10 4.75 -3.06
N ILE A 254 19.27 3.78 -2.64
CA ILE A 254 17.81 3.97 -2.49
C ILE A 254 17.51 5.09 -1.49
N CYS A 255 18.13 5.07 -0.31
CA CYS A 255 17.88 6.06 0.73
C CYS A 255 18.36 7.46 0.32
N ILE A 256 19.52 7.58 -0.31
CA ILE A 256 20.05 8.84 -0.84
C ILE A 256 19.13 9.38 -1.93
N LEU A 257 18.71 8.55 -2.87
CA LEU A 257 17.79 8.97 -3.93
C LEU A 257 16.48 9.51 -3.35
N LEU A 258 15.87 8.81 -2.40
CA LEU A 258 14.64 9.25 -1.75
C LEU A 258 14.82 10.55 -0.95
N LEU A 259 15.92 10.69 -0.21
CA LEU A 259 16.21 11.85 0.63
C LEU A 259 16.40 13.13 -0.19
N TYR A 260 17.14 13.03 -1.30
CA TYR A 260 17.54 14.21 -2.08
C TYR A 260 16.63 14.53 -3.26
N THR A 261 15.66 13.65 -3.59
CA THR A 261 14.73 13.88 -4.71
C THR A 261 13.26 13.91 -4.29
N GLY A 262 12.95 13.39 -3.12
CA GLY A 262 11.55 13.23 -2.68
C GLY A 262 10.71 12.33 -3.59
N MET A 263 11.31 11.47 -4.42
CA MET A 263 10.59 10.54 -5.30
C MET A 263 9.62 9.65 -4.52
N ARG A 264 8.53 9.24 -5.17
CA ARG A 264 7.64 8.23 -4.58
C ARG A 264 8.32 6.86 -4.62
N GLN A 265 8.13 6.05 -3.57
CA GLN A 265 8.71 4.70 -3.49
C GLN A 265 8.43 3.83 -4.73
N MET A 266 7.23 3.95 -5.31
CA MET A 266 6.86 3.18 -6.50
C MET A 266 7.62 3.67 -7.74
N ASP A 267 7.94 4.96 -7.82
CA ASP A 267 8.72 5.51 -8.91
C ASP A 267 10.18 5.05 -8.79
N VAL A 268 10.76 5.07 -7.58
CA VAL A 268 12.11 4.52 -7.33
C VAL A 268 12.14 3.01 -7.63
N SER A 269 11.13 2.25 -7.21
CA SER A 269 11.06 0.81 -7.49
C SER A 269 10.93 0.48 -8.98
N ASN A 270 10.33 1.37 -9.76
CA ASN A 270 10.12 1.19 -11.20
C ASN A 270 11.21 1.85 -12.06
N LEU A 271 12.18 2.53 -11.44
CA LEU A 271 13.24 3.24 -12.15
C LEU A 271 14.10 2.24 -12.95
N LYS A 272 14.31 2.56 -14.22
CA LYS A 272 15.06 1.72 -15.17
C LYS A 272 16.46 2.28 -15.41
N LEU A 273 17.36 1.43 -15.87
CA LEU A 273 18.70 1.85 -16.26
C LEU A 273 18.66 2.97 -17.33
N ASP A 274 17.74 2.85 -18.30
CA ASP A 274 17.57 3.83 -19.36
C ASP A 274 16.97 5.17 -18.91
N ASP A 275 16.41 5.24 -17.71
CA ASP A 275 15.88 6.48 -17.15
C ASP A 275 17.00 7.43 -16.69
N ILE A 276 18.23 6.90 -16.46
CA ILE A 276 19.38 7.71 -16.08
C ILE A 276 20.09 8.19 -17.35
N LYS A 277 20.12 9.49 -17.53
CA LYS A 277 20.81 10.16 -18.64
C LYS A 277 22.14 10.73 -18.15
N TRP A 278 23.14 9.85 -18.00
CA TRP A 278 24.47 10.20 -17.50
C TRP A 278 25.10 11.38 -18.25
N ASN A 279 24.93 11.43 -19.58
CA ASN A 279 25.47 12.49 -20.44
C ASN A 279 24.74 13.83 -20.32
N LYS A 280 23.63 13.89 -19.58
CA LYS A 280 22.81 15.10 -19.36
C LYS A 280 22.67 15.44 -17.88
N ASP A 281 23.27 14.67 -17.00
CA ASP A 281 23.13 14.77 -15.53
C ASP A 281 21.66 14.82 -15.11
N GLN A 282 20.84 13.91 -15.66
CA GLN A 282 19.38 13.89 -15.43
C GLN A 282 18.86 12.47 -15.24
N ILE A 283 17.83 12.37 -14.40
CA ILE A 283 16.95 11.20 -14.31
C ILE A 283 15.62 11.59 -14.95
N ILE A 284 15.21 10.88 -16.01
CA ILE A 284 13.98 11.15 -16.76
C ILE A 284 13.10 9.92 -16.69
N PHE A 285 11.97 10.01 -16.01
CA PHE A 285 11.05 8.88 -15.83
C PHE A 285 9.59 9.32 -15.86
N LYS A 286 8.69 8.35 -16.10
CA LYS A 286 7.25 8.56 -16.05
C LYS A 286 6.71 8.10 -14.70
N GLN A 287 6.10 9.01 -13.96
CA GLN A 287 5.53 8.70 -12.66
C GLN A 287 4.46 7.60 -12.72
N THR A 288 4.53 6.65 -11.82
CA THR A 288 3.58 5.52 -11.76
C THR A 288 2.16 5.98 -11.44
N LYS A 289 2.02 6.98 -10.56
CA LYS A 289 0.72 7.44 -10.08
C LYS A 289 0.03 8.44 -11.00
N THR A 290 0.74 9.46 -11.47
CA THR A 290 0.17 10.59 -12.22
C THR A 290 0.37 10.46 -13.73
N ARG A 291 1.28 9.56 -14.15
CA ARG A 291 1.72 9.38 -15.55
C ARG A 291 2.48 10.58 -16.12
N ASN A 292 2.75 11.60 -15.34
CA ASN A 292 3.53 12.75 -15.75
C ASN A 292 5.00 12.39 -15.89
N THR A 293 5.67 12.93 -16.93
CA THR A 293 7.12 12.82 -17.07
C THR A 293 7.78 13.76 -16.06
N GLN A 294 8.74 13.23 -15.32
CA GLN A 294 9.59 13.99 -14.39
C GLN A 294 11.02 14.02 -14.87
N ILE A 295 11.64 15.17 -14.70
CA ILE A 295 13.06 15.39 -14.95
C ILE A 295 13.68 15.85 -13.64
N ILE A 296 14.59 15.06 -13.10
CA ILE A 296 15.28 15.34 -11.85
C ILE A 296 16.78 15.49 -12.14
N PRO A 297 17.45 16.54 -11.62
CA PRO A 297 18.89 16.67 -11.79
C PRO A 297 19.62 15.53 -11.06
N LEU A 298 20.56 14.93 -11.73
CA LEU A 298 21.45 13.90 -11.19
C LEU A 298 22.61 14.60 -10.46
N ARG A 299 22.41 14.88 -9.17
CA ARG A 299 23.44 15.50 -8.33
C ARG A 299 24.60 14.53 -8.09
N PRO A 300 25.84 15.00 -7.90
CA PRO A 300 27.02 14.14 -7.76
C PRO A 300 26.88 13.05 -6.70
N ILE A 301 26.21 13.34 -5.58
CA ILE A 301 25.98 12.36 -4.51
C ILE A 301 25.05 11.21 -4.96
N ILE A 302 24.01 11.52 -5.75
CA ILE A 302 23.08 10.53 -6.30
C ILE A 302 23.82 9.73 -7.39
N ASP A 303 24.54 10.43 -8.25
CA ASP A 303 25.31 9.88 -9.35
C ASP A 303 26.32 8.83 -8.84
N ASN A 304 27.20 9.22 -7.95
CA ASN A 304 28.22 8.35 -7.39
C ASN A 304 27.60 7.10 -6.72
N THR A 305 26.57 7.27 -5.91
CA THR A 305 25.96 6.13 -5.20
C THR A 305 25.19 5.18 -6.12
N LEU A 306 24.56 5.70 -7.17
CA LEU A 306 23.92 4.86 -8.20
C LEU A 306 24.97 4.12 -9.01
N TYR A 307 26.02 4.82 -9.44
CA TYR A 307 27.11 4.22 -10.21
C TYR A 307 27.80 3.09 -9.42
N ASP A 308 28.15 3.35 -8.15
CA ASP A 308 28.78 2.35 -7.28
C ASP A 308 27.91 1.11 -7.09
N TYR A 309 26.60 1.30 -6.92
CA TYR A 309 25.68 0.18 -6.83
C TYR A 309 25.57 -0.60 -8.14
N ILE A 310 25.38 0.10 -9.25
CA ILE A 310 25.19 -0.54 -10.58
C ILE A 310 26.43 -1.30 -10.99
N LYS A 311 27.62 -0.72 -10.76
CA LYS A 311 28.89 -1.32 -11.15
C LYS A 311 29.30 -2.50 -10.27
N ASP A 312 29.15 -2.36 -8.96
CA ASP A 312 29.83 -3.27 -8.00
C ASP A 312 28.87 -4.26 -7.34
N GLU A 313 27.58 -3.97 -7.24
CA GLU A 313 26.67 -4.81 -6.45
C GLU A 313 25.42 -5.24 -7.22
N ARG A 314 25.01 -4.53 -8.26
CA ARG A 314 23.83 -4.91 -9.02
C ARG A 314 24.08 -6.21 -9.77
N PRO A 315 23.24 -7.27 -9.54
CA PRO A 315 23.39 -8.53 -10.26
C PRO A 315 23.20 -8.36 -11.78
N GLU A 316 23.93 -9.13 -12.57
CA GLU A 316 23.71 -9.25 -14.00
C GLU A 316 22.35 -9.91 -14.28
N THR A 317 21.51 -9.24 -15.05
CA THR A 317 20.17 -9.71 -15.38
C THR A 317 19.58 -8.88 -16.53
N ASP A 318 18.66 -9.49 -17.28
CA ASP A 318 17.89 -8.82 -18.35
C ASP A 318 16.79 -7.88 -17.82
N LEU A 319 16.59 -7.83 -16.50
CA LEU A 319 15.62 -6.90 -15.90
C LEU A 319 16.08 -5.45 -16.12
N PRO A 320 15.23 -4.59 -16.66
CA PRO A 320 15.59 -3.21 -16.94
C PRO A 320 15.68 -2.33 -15.68
N TYR A 321 15.17 -2.81 -14.54
CA TYR A 321 15.09 -2.02 -13.30
C TYR A 321 16.45 -1.85 -12.66
N ILE A 322 16.70 -0.66 -12.09
CA ILE A 322 17.92 -0.38 -11.34
C ILE A 322 17.95 -1.22 -10.06
N PHE A 323 16.92 -1.10 -9.22
CA PHE A 323 16.90 -1.70 -7.90
C PHE A 323 16.21 -3.08 -7.89
N ILE A 324 16.99 -4.11 -7.73
CA ILE A 324 16.55 -5.50 -7.72
C ILE A 324 17.02 -6.22 -6.45
N THR A 325 16.46 -7.41 -6.19
CA THR A 325 16.86 -8.24 -5.05
C THR A 325 18.31 -8.70 -5.20
N LYS A 326 19.04 -8.83 -4.07
CA LYS A 326 20.44 -9.28 -4.06
C LYS A 326 20.63 -10.72 -4.52
N GLN A 327 19.65 -11.55 -4.27
CA GLN A 327 19.71 -12.99 -4.55
C GLN A 327 18.55 -13.41 -5.44
N LYS A 328 18.85 -14.32 -6.36
CA LYS A 328 17.81 -15.01 -7.10
C LYS A 328 16.99 -15.88 -6.15
N LEU A 329 15.69 -15.68 -6.14
CA LEU A 329 14.75 -16.61 -5.58
C LEU A 329 14.46 -17.66 -6.66
N ARG A 330 15.18 -18.78 -6.63
CA ARG A 330 15.12 -19.87 -7.65
C ARG A 330 15.26 -19.38 -9.10
N GLY A 331 16.33 -18.66 -9.38
CA GLY A 331 16.65 -18.22 -10.74
C GLY A 331 16.05 -16.88 -11.15
N TYR A 332 15.16 -16.27 -10.34
CA TYR A 332 14.52 -15.00 -10.67
C TYR A 332 14.94 -13.87 -9.73
N TYR A 333 15.26 -12.73 -10.30
CA TYR A 333 15.39 -11.47 -9.56
C TYR A 333 14.04 -10.76 -9.51
N ALA A 334 13.78 -10.03 -8.42
CA ALA A 334 12.59 -9.24 -8.23
C ALA A 334 12.95 -7.81 -7.82
N LYS A 335 11.99 -6.88 -7.92
CA LYS A 335 12.15 -5.52 -7.38
C LYS A 335 12.30 -5.57 -5.87
N CYS A 336 13.18 -4.73 -5.32
CA CYS A 336 13.39 -4.69 -3.88
C CYS A 336 12.25 -3.97 -3.15
N ARG A 337 12.04 -4.34 -1.87
CA ARG A 337 11.01 -3.73 -1.00
C ARG A 337 11.56 -2.50 -0.29
N ILE A 338 11.45 -1.36 -0.95
CA ILE A 338 11.97 -0.07 -0.47
C ILE A 338 11.48 0.33 0.93
N PRO A 339 10.19 0.15 1.32
CA PRO A 339 9.75 0.52 2.66
C PRO A 339 10.49 -0.21 3.78
N ASP A 340 10.81 -1.48 3.58
CA ASP A 340 11.50 -2.28 4.59
C ASP A 340 12.96 -1.80 4.76
N ILE A 341 13.61 -1.40 3.65
CA ILE A 341 14.95 -0.81 3.65
C ILE A 341 14.95 0.50 4.43
N VAL A 342 14.07 1.41 4.09
CA VAL A 342 14.00 2.74 4.72
C VAL A 342 13.65 2.63 6.21
N ASN A 343 12.70 1.78 6.58
CA ASN A 343 12.35 1.54 7.98
C ASN A 343 13.53 0.95 8.79
N ASN A 344 14.32 0.08 8.17
CA ASN A 344 15.52 -0.45 8.80
C ASN A 344 16.54 0.66 9.11
N VAL A 345 16.71 1.62 8.18
CA VAL A 345 17.60 2.77 8.41
C VAL A 345 17.10 3.65 9.55
N TYR A 346 15.79 3.96 9.63
CA TYR A 346 15.25 4.69 10.79
C TYR A 346 15.56 4.01 12.11
N ASN A 347 15.44 2.69 12.16
CA ASN A 347 15.75 1.91 13.36
C ASN A 347 17.24 1.93 13.70
N MET A 348 18.13 1.82 12.70
CA MET A 348 19.59 1.88 12.90
C MET A 348 20.04 3.24 13.40
N VAL A 349 19.46 4.32 12.87
CA VAL A 349 19.76 5.70 13.28
C VAL A 349 19.11 6.07 14.62
N GLY A 350 18.13 5.29 15.08
CA GLY A 350 17.44 5.50 16.35
C GLY A 350 16.48 6.71 16.34
N ILE A 351 15.95 7.10 15.17
CA ILE A 351 14.99 8.20 15.04
C ILE A 351 13.58 7.70 14.85
N ARG A 352 12.59 8.46 15.31
CA ARG A 352 11.15 8.17 15.12
C ARG A 352 10.70 6.79 15.60
N GLN A 353 11.29 6.23 16.66
CA GLN A 353 10.95 4.89 17.16
C GLN A 353 9.46 4.77 17.59
N ASN A 354 8.88 5.84 18.14
CA ASN A 354 7.50 5.93 18.59
C ASN A 354 6.62 6.81 17.68
N ALA A 355 7.09 7.15 16.48
CA ALA A 355 6.39 8.02 15.57
C ALA A 355 6.33 7.40 14.16
N ARG A 356 5.54 8.03 13.29
CA ARG A 356 5.35 7.54 11.93
C ARG A 356 6.67 7.61 11.15
N GLN A 357 7.09 6.47 10.63
CA GLN A 357 8.24 6.26 9.74
C GLN A 357 7.79 6.01 8.30
N GLY A 358 8.72 5.73 7.41
CA GLY A 358 8.48 5.27 6.04
C GLY A 358 8.93 6.25 4.96
N THR A 359 8.83 5.81 3.72
CA THR A 359 9.30 6.55 2.54
C THR A 359 8.59 7.89 2.33
N HIS A 360 7.33 8.00 2.75
CA HIS A 360 6.59 9.25 2.67
C HIS A 360 7.16 10.34 3.58
N LEU A 361 7.77 9.96 4.72
CA LEU A 361 8.43 10.92 5.60
C LEU A 361 9.61 11.60 4.90
N LEU A 362 10.45 10.86 4.18
CA LEU A 362 11.57 11.44 3.40
C LEU A 362 11.05 12.44 2.37
N ARG A 363 9.97 12.09 1.66
CA ARG A 363 9.35 12.98 0.68
C ARG A 363 8.76 14.24 1.32
N HIS A 364 8.09 14.12 2.47
CA HIS A 364 7.57 15.27 3.20
C HIS A 364 8.70 16.18 3.69
N SER A 365 9.78 15.59 4.21
CA SER A 365 10.94 16.36 4.67
C SER A 365 11.69 17.03 3.52
N PHE A 366 11.73 16.42 2.34
CA PHE A 366 12.27 17.04 1.13
C PHE A 366 11.42 18.25 0.69
N ALA A 367 10.08 18.09 0.68
CA ALA A 367 9.17 19.17 0.34
C ALA A 367 9.28 20.34 1.33
N ASP A 368 9.31 20.04 2.63
CA ASP A 368 9.46 21.02 3.70
C ASP A 368 10.79 21.78 3.58
N ALA A 369 11.88 21.08 3.30
CA ALA A 369 13.18 21.71 3.06
C ALA A 369 13.16 22.69 1.87
N LEU A 370 12.49 22.34 0.77
CA LEU A 370 12.34 23.24 -0.38
C LEU A 370 11.52 24.47 -0.03
N ILE A 371 10.45 24.32 0.74
CA ILE A 371 9.61 25.44 1.19
C ILE A 371 10.42 26.34 2.13
N ASN A 372 11.21 25.76 3.04
CA ASN A 372 12.03 26.52 4.00
C ASN A 372 13.15 27.31 3.32
N THR A 373 13.64 26.86 2.16
CA THR A 373 14.58 27.66 1.34
C THR A 373 13.93 28.77 0.53
N GLY A 374 12.60 29.01 0.70
CA GLY A 374 11.89 30.06 -0.01
C GLY A 374 11.38 29.67 -1.40
N SER A 375 11.43 28.37 -1.75
CA SER A 375 10.88 27.92 -3.03
C SER A 375 9.37 28.13 -3.11
N ASP A 376 8.89 28.62 -4.24
CA ASP A 376 7.46 28.75 -4.49
C ASP A 376 6.74 27.39 -4.46
N ILE A 377 5.52 27.36 -3.94
CA ILE A 377 4.71 26.13 -3.80
C ILE A 377 4.44 25.49 -5.16
N SER A 378 4.26 26.28 -6.21
CA SER A 378 4.05 25.79 -7.56
C SER A 378 5.28 25.04 -8.07
N ILE A 379 6.47 25.54 -7.77
CA ILE A 379 7.75 24.90 -8.10
C ILE A 379 7.89 23.59 -7.31
N VAL A 380 7.63 23.62 -6.00
CA VAL A 380 7.67 22.39 -5.16
C VAL A 380 6.66 21.36 -5.66
N SER A 381 5.45 21.79 -6.04
CA SER A 381 4.40 20.94 -6.62
C SER A 381 4.88 20.27 -7.90
N SER A 382 5.52 21.03 -8.77
CA SER A 382 6.08 20.55 -10.04
C SER A 382 7.22 19.55 -9.82
N ILE A 383 8.17 19.85 -8.92
CA ILE A 383 9.30 18.96 -8.58
C ILE A 383 8.79 17.63 -8.01
N LEU A 384 7.76 17.68 -7.17
CA LEU A 384 7.16 16.49 -6.61
C LEU A 384 6.22 15.77 -7.62
N GLY A 385 5.83 16.41 -8.70
CA GLY A 385 4.87 15.89 -9.69
C GLY A 385 3.50 15.64 -9.06
N HIS A 386 2.95 16.67 -8.41
CA HIS A 386 1.57 16.68 -7.94
C HIS A 386 0.64 17.12 -9.06
N ASP A 387 -0.52 16.45 -9.20
CA ASP A 387 -1.55 16.84 -10.18
C ASP A 387 -2.25 18.14 -9.78
N SER A 388 -2.21 18.50 -8.49
CA SER A 388 -2.87 19.67 -7.94
C SER A 388 -1.99 20.34 -6.88
N PRO A 389 -1.87 21.69 -6.90
CA PRO A 389 -1.20 22.46 -5.86
C PRO A 389 -1.76 22.23 -4.47
N GLN A 390 -3.08 21.92 -4.34
CA GLN A 390 -3.72 21.61 -3.07
C GLN A 390 -3.05 20.45 -2.34
N THR A 391 -2.48 19.49 -3.11
CA THR A 391 -1.72 18.39 -2.51
C THR A 391 -0.43 18.88 -1.85
N THR A 392 0.09 20.03 -2.29
CA THR A 392 1.32 20.63 -1.75
C THR A 392 1.01 21.55 -0.57
N LEU A 393 -0.19 22.13 -0.50
CA LEU A 393 -0.61 22.99 0.63
C LEU A 393 -0.56 22.30 1.99
N GLN A 394 -0.66 20.95 2.02
CA GLN A 394 -0.50 20.20 3.26
C GLN A 394 0.89 20.39 3.92
N TYR A 395 1.91 20.79 3.16
CA TYR A 395 3.24 21.08 3.69
C TYR A 395 3.35 22.46 4.31
N LEU A 396 2.52 23.41 3.87
CA LEU A 396 2.44 24.74 4.50
C LEU A 396 1.82 24.67 5.89
N SER A 397 0.80 23.84 6.06
CA SER A 397 0.11 23.71 7.34
C SER A 397 0.99 23.13 8.46
N SER A 398 2.13 22.53 8.11
CA SER A 398 3.12 22.05 9.08
C SER A 398 4.13 23.11 9.49
N ASN A 399 4.25 24.21 8.74
CA ASN A 399 5.21 25.29 9.02
C ASN A 399 4.50 26.45 9.75
N ILE A 400 4.37 26.29 11.08
CA ILE A 400 3.71 27.27 11.95
C ILE A 400 4.46 28.63 11.93
N GLU A 401 5.78 28.65 11.74
CA GLU A 401 6.57 29.88 11.69
C GLU A 401 6.21 30.72 10.46
N LYS A 402 6.17 30.10 9.28
CA LYS A 402 5.70 30.80 8.05
C LYS A 402 4.22 31.19 8.09
N LEU A 403 3.38 30.40 8.75
CA LEU A 403 1.98 30.79 8.97
C LEU A 403 1.88 32.00 9.88
N ARG A 404 2.77 32.15 10.87
CA ARG A 404 2.87 33.34 11.72
C ARG A 404 3.32 34.58 10.92
N GLU A 405 4.25 34.43 9.99
CA GLU A 405 4.66 35.54 9.10
C GLU A 405 3.51 36.02 8.19
N CYS A 406 2.58 35.13 7.83
CA CYS A 406 1.38 35.45 7.07
C CYS A 406 0.21 35.95 7.94
N ALA A 407 0.32 35.84 9.25
CA ALA A 407 -0.72 36.30 10.16
C ALA A 407 -0.74 37.86 10.17
N ILE A 408 -1.94 38.43 10.04
CA ILE A 408 -2.13 39.86 10.23
C ILE A 408 -1.75 40.18 11.68
N SER A 409 -0.88 41.15 11.90
CA SER A 409 -0.55 41.61 13.25
C SER A 409 -1.83 42.07 13.96
N ILE A 410 -2.06 41.51 15.13
CA ILE A 410 -3.18 41.91 16.00
C ILE A 410 -2.72 42.92 17.08
N GLU A 411 -1.49 43.41 17.00
CA GLU A 411 -0.94 44.37 17.96
C GLU A 411 -1.76 45.67 18.02
N GLU A 412 -2.43 46.05 16.90
CA GLU A 412 -3.33 47.19 16.85
C GLU A 412 -4.71 46.90 17.47
N PHE A 413 -4.99 45.63 17.83
CA PHE A 413 -6.23 45.21 18.46
C PHE A 413 -5.94 44.66 19.87
N PRO A 414 -5.67 45.55 20.87
CA PRO A 414 -5.35 45.09 22.20
C PRO A 414 -6.53 44.31 22.80
N ILE A 415 -6.23 43.18 23.45
CA ILE A 415 -7.22 42.39 24.18
C ILE A 415 -7.76 43.22 25.32
N THR A 416 -8.99 43.71 25.18
CA THR A 416 -9.66 44.59 26.17
C THR A 416 -10.23 43.81 27.37
N HIS A 417 -10.37 42.46 27.27
CA HIS A 417 -10.83 41.59 28.35
C HIS A 417 -9.83 40.50 28.62
N LYS A 418 -9.30 40.42 29.85
CA LYS A 418 -8.49 39.34 30.36
C LYS A 418 -9.37 38.10 30.61
N LEU A 419 -9.85 37.46 29.55
CA LEU A 419 -10.62 36.20 29.66
C LEU A 419 -9.77 34.97 29.90
N TYR A 420 -8.42 35.08 29.78
CA TYR A 420 -7.48 33.97 29.95
C TYR A 420 -6.23 34.40 30.72
N SER A 421 -6.43 34.88 31.96
CA SER A 421 -5.34 34.84 32.92
C SER A 421 -5.27 33.43 33.47
N HIS A 422 -4.40 32.58 32.93
CA HIS A 422 -3.96 31.41 33.64
C HIS A 422 -3.15 31.89 34.86
N GLU A 423 -3.77 32.04 35.99
CA GLU A 423 -3.08 32.06 37.27
C GLU A 423 -2.51 30.66 37.46
N ASN A 424 -1.18 30.56 37.36
CA ASN A 424 -0.43 29.41 37.85
C ASN A 424 -0.62 29.32 39.37
N HIS A 425 -1.20 28.20 39.77
CA HIS A 425 -1.01 27.66 41.12
C HIS A 425 -0.45 26.25 41.00
#